data_99449d63e257a0c434bf4a685ccbb730
#
_entry.id   99449d63e257a0c434bf4a685ccbb730
#
_cell.length_a   1.000
_cell.length_b   1.000
_cell.length_c   1.000
_cell.angle_alpha   90.00
_cell.angle_beta   90.00
_cell.angle_gamma   90.00
#
_symmetry.space_group_name_H-M   'P 1'
#
loop_
_entity.id
_entity.type
_entity.pdbx_description
1 polymer ?
#
loop_
_entity_poly.entity_id
_entity_poly.type
_entity_poly.pdbx_seq_one_letter_code
_entity_poly.pdbx_strand_id
1 'polypeptide(L)'
;MRITLFEHTQVDRPFTALVLLLTGVFVLALQDSLVKLLSTDTSFWQFQTLRSIGNLGFLLLLAMVSSGFGLLMPKRWGAVYLRSGLLTICMFFFFSGAPFLSVAQMAAGLYTYPLFVSLLAAPILGEVVGRWRVGALVVGAIGAGLVLSPWDENFSTVQLLPILAGFFYATNILTLRRACRNESPLALAFATGIVFLVSGLAGITLLSLFPLADNIRELMPFVAIGWPELTLLIAGFALFASVLNLTGNICLTRAYQTADASWLAPMDFTYLVFAAIWSRLIFEKWPTSHALAGMALIASAGVITAWRERVVASR
;
A
#
# COMPACT_ATOMS: atom_id res chain seq x y z
N MET A 1 4.83 -19.67 -27.22
CA MET A 1 3.50 -19.33 -26.66
C MET A 1 3.66 -18.00 -25.92
N ARG A 2 3.27 -16.87 -26.55
CA ARG A 2 3.36 -15.56 -25.90
C ARG A 2 2.27 -15.52 -24.81
N ILE A 3 2.67 -15.44 -23.57
CA ILE A 3 1.73 -15.30 -22.45
C ILE A 3 1.21 -13.86 -22.49
N THR A 4 -0.01 -13.67 -23.03
CA THR A 4 -0.72 -12.38 -23.10
C THR A 4 -1.28 -12.01 -21.72
N LEU A 5 -0.38 -11.89 -20.73
CA LEU A 5 -0.73 -11.60 -19.33
C LEU A 5 -1.45 -10.24 -19.17
N PHE A 6 -1.44 -9.36 -20.17
CA PHE A 6 -1.94 -7.99 -20.08
C PHE A 6 -2.85 -7.57 -21.26
N GLU A 7 -3.43 -8.52 -21.99
CA GLU A 7 -4.48 -8.20 -22.97
C GLU A 7 -5.77 -7.81 -22.26
N HIS A 8 -6.40 -6.72 -22.74
CA HIS A 8 -7.71 -6.31 -22.27
C HIS A 8 -8.71 -7.43 -22.52
N THR A 9 -9.30 -7.95 -21.45
CA THR A 9 -10.43 -8.88 -21.57
C THR A 9 -11.66 -8.08 -22.06
N GLN A 10 -12.18 -8.41 -23.25
CA GLN A 10 -13.38 -7.78 -23.80
C GLN A 10 -14.68 -8.23 -23.12
N VAL A 11 -14.61 -9.16 -22.18
CA VAL A 11 -15.77 -9.70 -21.46
C VAL A 11 -15.55 -9.58 -19.96
N ASP A 12 -16.47 -8.91 -19.29
CA ASP A 12 -16.48 -8.79 -17.82
C ASP A 12 -16.66 -10.16 -17.17
N ARG A 13 -15.73 -10.51 -16.27
CA ARG A 13 -15.76 -11.76 -15.49
C ARG A 13 -15.71 -11.42 -14.00
N PRO A 14 -16.82 -10.99 -13.39
CA PRO A 14 -16.83 -10.47 -12.03
C PRO A 14 -16.36 -11.47 -10.98
N PHE A 15 -16.70 -12.76 -11.12
CA PHE A 15 -16.24 -13.80 -10.21
C PHE A 15 -14.71 -13.99 -10.26
N THR A 16 -14.14 -14.04 -11.47
CA THR A 16 -12.68 -14.15 -11.64
C THR A 16 -11.96 -12.91 -11.05
N ALA A 17 -12.51 -11.73 -11.29
CA ALA A 17 -11.98 -10.48 -10.74
C ALA A 17 -12.02 -10.49 -9.21
N LEU A 18 -13.11 -10.97 -8.60
CA LEU A 18 -13.24 -11.09 -7.15
C LEU A 18 -12.19 -12.04 -6.58
N VAL A 19 -12.01 -13.22 -7.15
CA VAL A 19 -11.00 -14.20 -6.69
C VAL A 19 -9.59 -13.61 -6.79
N LEU A 20 -9.27 -12.94 -7.90
CA LEU A 20 -7.98 -12.26 -8.09
C LEU A 20 -7.76 -11.17 -7.05
N LEU A 21 -8.77 -10.32 -6.79
CA LEU A 21 -8.67 -9.26 -5.80
C LEU A 21 -8.45 -9.85 -4.40
N LEU A 22 -9.30 -10.79 -3.98
CA LEU A 22 -9.17 -11.41 -2.65
C LEU A 22 -7.81 -12.09 -2.47
N THR A 23 -7.33 -12.80 -3.50
CA THR A 23 -5.98 -13.39 -3.47
C THR A 23 -4.90 -12.30 -3.38
N GLY A 24 -5.04 -11.23 -4.14
CA GLY A 24 -4.08 -10.12 -4.13
C GLY A 24 -3.97 -9.45 -2.76
N VAL A 25 -5.09 -9.05 -2.17
CA VAL A 25 -5.11 -8.38 -0.86
C VAL A 25 -4.71 -9.33 0.28
N PHE A 26 -5.05 -10.63 0.20
CA PHE A 26 -4.62 -11.64 1.15
C PHE A 26 -3.09 -11.79 1.18
N VAL A 27 -2.48 -11.89 0.00
CA VAL A 27 -1.02 -12.01 -0.18
C VAL A 27 -0.29 -10.74 0.26
N LEU A 28 -0.85 -9.55 -0.04
CA LEU A 28 -0.27 -8.28 0.40
C LEU A 28 -0.36 -8.12 1.92
N ALA A 29 -1.46 -8.51 2.55
CA ALA A 29 -1.60 -8.48 4.00
C ALA A 29 -0.60 -9.44 4.69
N LEU A 30 -0.32 -10.61 4.08
CA LEU A 30 0.75 -11.49 4.53
C LEU A 30 2.12 -10.82 4.42
N GLN A 31 2.43 -10.23 3.25
CA GLN A 31 3.69 -9.53 3.03
C GLN A 31 3.92 -8.44 4.09
N ASP A 32 2.91 -7.61 4.37
CA ASP A 32 3.03 -6.53 5.35
C ASP A 32 3.21 -7.06 6.77
N SER A 33 2.60 -8.20 7.08
CA SER A 33 2.80 -8.91 8.34
C SER A 33 4.22 -9.46 8.49
N LEU A 34 4.82 -9.96 7.41
CA LEU A 34 6.22 -10.40 7.41
C LEU A 34 7.20 -9.23 7.57
N VAL A 35 6.92 -8.07 6.95
CA VAL A 35 7.73 -6.85 7.18
C VAL A 35 7.69 -6.46 8.66
N LYS A 36 6.50 -6.50 9.27
CA LYS A 36 6.38 -6.25 10.71
C LYS A 36 7.14 -7.27 11.55
N LEU A 37 7.07 -8.55 11.21
CA LEU A 37 7.78 -9.61 11.93
C LEU A 37 9.29 -9.35 11.97
N LEU A 38 9.85 -8.86 10.88
CA LEU A 38 11.28 -8.57 10.75
C LEU A 38 11.68 -7.15 11.17
N SER A 39 10.73 -6.32 11.57
CA SER A 39 11.00 -4.90 11.85
C SER A 39 11.89 -4.66 13.07
N THR A 40 12.13 -5.67 13.90
CA THR A 40 13.07 -5.65 15.02
C THR A 40 14.48 -6.09 14.64
N ASP A 41 14.63 -6.88 13.55
CA ASP A 41 15.88 -7.54 13.17
C ASP A 41 16.56 -6.91 11.95
N THR A 42 15.82 -6.05 11.23
CA THR A 42 16.32 -5.34 10.04
C THR A 42 15.96 -3.86 10.10
N SER A 43 16.38 -3.08 9.11
CA SER A 43 15.93 -1.70 8.92
C SER A 43 14.98 -1.58 7.73
N PHE A 44 14.14 -0.53 7.75
CA PHE A 44 13.29 -0.18 6.61
C PHE A 44 14.12 -0.04 5.32
N TRP A 45 15.27 0.61 5.39
CA TRP A 45 16.15 0.89 4.26
C TRP A 45 16.77 -0.38 3.68
N GLN A 46 17.28 -1.26 4.55
CA GLN A 46 17.84 -2.56 4.15
C GLN A 46 16.76 -3.44 3.51
N PHE A 47 15.62 -3.59 4.19
CA PHE A 47 14.51 -4.40 3.68
C PHE A 47 13.95 -3.86 2.37
N GLN A 48 13.76 -2.52 2.27
CA GLN A 48 13.30 -1.85 1.07
C GLN A 48 14.25 -2.07 -0.12
N THR A 49 15.56 -1.97 0.11
CA THR A 49 16.60 -2.21 -0.91
C THR A 49 16.55 -3.64 -1.41
N LEU A 50 16.62 -4.62 -0.50
CA LEU A 50 16.62 -6.05 -0.86
C LEU A 50 15.34 -6.45 -1.60
N ARG A 51 14.17 -6.03 -1.09
CA ARG A 51 12.89 -6.27 -1.74
C ARG A 51 12.80 -5.64 -3.12
N SER A 52 13.35 -4.43 -3.29
CA SER A 52 13.34 -3.73 -4.58
C SER A 52 14.23 -4.43 -5.62
N ILE A 53 15.37 -4.94 -5.22
CA ILE A 53 16.24 -5.77 -6.08
C ILE A 53 15.45 -7.00 -6.56
N GLY A 54 14.78 -7.71 -5.65
CA GLY A 54 13.95 -8.86 -6.00
C GLY A 54 12.81 -8.48 -6.97
N ASN A 55 12.05 -7.41 -6.66
CA ASN A 55 10.96 -6.94 -7.52
C ASN A 55 11.44 -6.56 -8.93
N LEU A 56 12.53 -5.80 -9.03
CA LEU A 56 13.10 -5.41 -10.33
C LEU A 56 13.60 -6.62 -11.11
N GLY A 57 14.28 -7.57 -10.43
CA GLY A 57 14.71 -8.82 -11.04
C GLY A 57 13.54 -9.63 -11.61
N PHE A 58 12.47 -9.82 -10.85
CA PHE A 58 11.27 -10.52 -11.33
C PHE A 58 10.56 -9.78 -12.47
N LEU A 59 10.48 -8.43 -12.42
CA LEU A 59 9.89 -7.63 -13.51
C LEU A 59 10.71 -7.73 -14.80
N LEU A 60 12.05 -7.73 -14.69
CA LEU A 60 12.92 -7.91 -15.84
C LEU A 60 12.76 -9.31 -16.43
N LEU A 61 12.72 -10.36 -15.62
CA LEU A 61 12.46 -11.73 -16.08
C LEU A 61 11.09 -11.83 -16.77
N LEU A 62 10.05 -11.21 -16.19
CA LEU A 62 8.71 -11.19 -16.77
C LEU A 62 8.72 -10.47 -18.14
N ALA A 63 9.42 -9.35 -18.27
CA ALA A 63 9.54 -8.61 -19.52
C ALA A 63 10.29 -9.42 -20.60
N MET A 64 11.31 -10.18 -20.21
CA MET A 64 12.06 -11.06 -21.13
C MET A 64 11.17 -12.18 -21.70
N VAL A 65 10.28 -12.73 -20.87
CA VAL A 65 9.41 -13.87 -21.26
C VAL A 65 8.14 -13.42 -22.00
N SER A 66 7.61 -12.21 -21.71
CA SER A 66 6.28 -11.81 -22.22
C SER A 66 6.32 -10.91 -23.47
N SER A 67 6.59 -9.63 -23.32
CA SER A 67 6.29 -8.61 -24.34
C SER A 67 7.46 -7.68 -24.69
N GLY A 68 8.63 -7.96 -24.09
CA GLY A 68 9.84 -7.14 -24.28
C GLY A 68 9.90 -5.90 -23.38
N PHE A 69 11.07 -5.28 -23.37
CA PHE A 69 11.41 -4.19 -22.45
C PHE A 69 10.65 -2.87 -22.68
N GLY A 70 10.00 -2.70 -23.85
CA GLY A 70 9.25 -1.48 -24.18
C GLY A 70 8.10 -1.19 -23.21
N LEU A 71 7.52 -2.23 -22.59
CA LEU A 71 6.44 -2.09 -21.62
C LEU A 71 6.92 -1.60 -20.23
N LEU A 72 8.22 -1.64 -19.95
CA LEU A 72 8.82 -1.13 -18.72
C LEU A 72 9.11 0.37 -18.78
N MET A 73 9.12 0.96 -19.99
CA MET A 73 9.46 2.36 -20.16
C MET A 73 8.23 3.25 -20.01
N PRO A 74 8.23 4.21 -19.05
CA PRO A 74 7.13 5.14 -18.89
C PRO A 74 7.09 6.13 -20.05
N LYS A 75 5.88 6.53 -20.47
CA LYS A 75 5.66 7.59 -21.48
C LYS A 75 5.81 8.97 -20.87
N ARG A 76 5.34 9.17 -19.63
CA ARG A 76 5.37 10.43 -18.88
C ARG A 76 6.27 10.32 -17.64
N TRP A 77 7.58 10.38 -17.85
CA TRP A 77 8.59 10.16 -16.80
C TRP A 77 8.32 10.98 -15.53
N GLY A 78 8.15 12.30 -15.64
CA GLY A 78 7.95 13.17 -14.48
C GLY A 78 6.75 12.78 -13.64
N ALA A 79 5.59 12.48 -14.26
CA ALA A 79 4.38 12.08 -13.55
C ALA A 79 4.54 10.70 -12.88
N VAL A 80 5.18 9.75 -13.57
CA VAL A 80 5.39 8.39 -13.06
C VAL A 80 6.35 8.40 -11.89
N TYR A 81 7.46 9.15 -11.98
CA TYR A 81 8.41 9.26 -10.87
C TYR A 81 7.85 10.05 -9.69
N LEU A 82 7.06 11.12 -9.91
CA LEU A 82 6.33 11.81 -8.85
C LEU A 82 5.39 10.85 -8.10
N ARG A 83 4.58 10.08 -8.85
CA ARG A 83 3.70 9.06 -8.28
C ARG A 83 4.48 8.03 -7.45
N SER A 84 5.60 7.55 -7.99
CA SER A 84 6.45 6.56 -7.32
C SER A 84 7.08 7.14 -6.05
N GLY A 85 7.49 8.40 -6.06
CA GLY A 85 7.98 9.10 -4.88
C GLY A 85 6.92 9.25 -3.79
N LEU A 86 5.69 9.63 -4.16
CA LEU A 86 4.56 9.71 -3.23
C LEU A 86 4.25 8.35 -2.59
N LEU A 87 4.32 7.27 -3.37
CA LEU A 87 4.16 5.91 -2.85
C LEU A 87 5.33 5.50 -1.94
N THR A 88 6.55 5.95 -2.25
CA THR A 88 7.72 5.71 -1.38
C THR A 88 7.55 6.37 -0.02
N ILE A 89 7.10 7.63 0.01
CA ILE A 89 6.82 8.36 1.25
C ILE A 89 5.67 7.68 2.02
N CYS A 90 4.64 7.23 1.31
CA CYS A 90 3.55 6.44 1.91
C CYS A 90 4.10 5.20 2.61
N MET A 91 4.91 4.40 1.93
CA MET A 91 5.48 3.16 2.49
C MET A 91 6.43 3.44 3.66
N PHE A 92 7.18 4.53 3.60
CA PHE A 92 8.00 4.97 4.72
C PHE A 92 7.17 5.22 5.98
N PHE A 93 6.12 6.04 5.89
CA PHE A 93 5.24 6.29 7.04
C PHE A 93 4.50 5.04 7.50
N PHE A 94 4.02 4.23 6.57
CA PHE A 94 3.32 2.98 6.88
C PHE A 94 4.19 2.02 7.71
N PHE A 95 5.38 1.74 7.23
CA PHE A 95 6.28 0.78 7.88
C PHE A 95 7.06 1.37 9.05
N SER A 96 7.20 2.69 9.18
CA SER A 96 7.81 3.31 10.36
C SER A 96 7.09 2.95 11.66
N GLY A 97 5.80 2.68 11.59
CA GLY A 97 5.00 2.21 12.72
C GLY A 97 5.12 0.70 13.02
N ALA A 98 5.76 -0.09 12.15
CA ALA A 98 5.74 -1.55 12.23
C ALA A 98 6.27 -2.13 13.55
N PRO A 99 7.32 -1.63 14.19
CA PRO A 99 7.77 -2.14 15.48
C PRO A 99 6.75 -1.94 16.61
N PHE A 100 5.92 -0.91 16.52
CA PHE A 100 5.08 -0.44 17.63
C PHE A 100 3.59 -0.79 17.46
N LEU A 101 3.11 -0.83 16.21
CA LEU A 101 1.69 -0.99 15.89
C LEU A 101 1.38 -2.41 15.44
N SER A 102 0.16 -2.87 15.69
CA SER A 102 -0.34 -4.10 15.07
C SER A 102 -0.57 -3.91 13.57
N VAL A 103 -0.50 -5.01 12.79
CA VAL A 103 -0.80 -4.96 11.35
C VAL A 103 -2.19 -4.40 11.08
N ALA A 104 -3.17 -4.74 11.94
CA ALA A 104 -4.53 -4.23 11.85
C ALA A 104 -4.62 -2.70 12.06
N GLN A 105 -3.86 -2.14 13.01
CA GLN A 105 -3.79 -0.69 13.23
C GLN A 105 -3.13 0.02 12.04
N MET A 106 -2.02 -0.52 11.53
CA MET A 106 -1.36 0.00 10.35
C MET A 106 -2.30 -0.01 9.14
N ALA A 107 -2.98 -1.14 8.91
CA ALA A 107 -3.97 -1.29 7.85
C ALA A 107 -5.11 -0.28 7.98
N ALA A 108 -5.72 -0.13 9.16
CA ALA A 108 -6.81 0.78 9.38
C ALA A 108 -6.40 2.25 9.14
N GLY A 109 -5.20 2.65 9.56
CA GLY A 109 -4.67 3.97 9.29
C GLY A 109 -4.46 4.22 7.78
N LEU A 110 -3.84 3.27 7.06
CA LEU A 110 -3.68 3.37 5.61
C LEU A 110 -5.02 3.46 4.89
N TYR A 111 -6.00 2.64 5.29
CA TYR A 111 -7.33 2.60 4.67
C TYR A 111 -8.22 3.82 4.97
N THR A 112 -7.69 4.84 5.64
CA THR A 112 -8.28 6.19 5.62
C THR A 112 -8.05 6.91 4.29
N TYR A 113 -7.23 6.36 3.37
CA TYR A 113 -6.91 6.98 2.08
C TYR A 113 -8.13 7.38 1.24
N PRO A 114 -9.26 6.65 1.21
CA PRO A 114 -10.42 7.07 0.41
C PRO A 114 -11.03 8.38 0.91
N LEU A 115 -10.88 8.67 2.21
CA LEU A 115 -11.32 9.94 2.79
C LEU A 115 -10.48 11.09 2.21
N PHE A 116 -9.16 10.91 2.19
CA PHE A 116 -8.25 11.88 1.59
C PHE A 116 -8.44 12.01 0.08
N VAL A 117 -8.68 10.90 -0.64
CA VAL A 117 -9.04 10.95 -2.06
C VAL A 117 -10.28 11.81 -2.27
N SER A 118 -11.33 11.61 -1.47
CA SER A 118 -12.58 12.38 -1.56
C SER A 118 -12.37 13.86 -1.26
N LEU A 119 -11.53 14.18 -0.26
CA LEU A 119 -11.22 15.56 0.14
C LEU A 119 -10.36 16.29 -0.93
N LEU A 120 -9.39 15.60 -1.49
CA LEU A 120 -8.42 16.16 -2.42
C LEU A 120 -8.91 16.11 -3.89
N ALA A 121 -9.96 15.35 -4.20
CA ALA A 121 -10.50 15.26 -5.57
C ALA A 121 -10.98 16.61 -6.09
N ALA A 122 -11.57 17.45 -5.24
CA ALA A 122 -12.02 18.80 -5.63
C ALA A 122 -10.85 19.69 -6.09
N PRO A 123 -9.82 19.95 -5.29
CA PRO A 123 -8.73 20.85 -5.70
C PRO A 123 -7.81 20.23 -6.78
N ILE A 124 -7.67 18.90 -6.85
CA ILE A 124 -6.74 18.24 -7.78
C ILE A 124 -7.41 17.90 -9.11
N LEU A 125 -8.64 17.39 -9.09
CA LEU A 125 -9.36 16.92 -10.27
C LEU A 125 -10.50 17.85 -10.71
N GLY A 126 -10.86 18.86 -9.91
CA GLY A 126 -11.99 19.75 -10.17
C GLY A 126 -13.37 19.08 -9.91
N GLU A 127 -13.40 17.98 -9.17
CA GLU A 127 -14.63 17.25 -8.86
C GLU A 127 -15.44 17.95 -7.76
N VAL A 128 -16.78 17.90 -7.85
CA VAL A 128 -17.65 18.43 -6.82
C VAL A 128 -17.83 17.42 -5.69
N VAL A 129 -17.53 17.83 -4.46
CA VAL A 129 -17.73 16.99 -3.26
C VAL A 129 -19.18 17.05 -2.84
N GLY A 130 -19.97 16.04 -3.16
CA GLY A 130 -21.37 15.94 -2.76
C GLY A 130 -21.55 15.59 -1.28
N ARG A 131 -22.75 15.92 -0.72
CA ARG A 131 -23.10 15.68 0.70
C ARG A 131 -22.87 14.24 1.19
N TRP A 132 -23.00 13.26 0.33
CA TRP A 132 -22.76 11.86 0.66
C TRP A 132 -21.28 11.54 0.89
N ARG A 133 -20.40 12.16 0.10
CA ARG A 133 -18.94 12.07 0.33
C ARG A 133 -18.55 12.71 1.66
N VAL A 134 -19.21 13.84 2.03
CA VAL A 134 -19.00 14.47 3.34
C VAL A 134 -19.47 13.55 4.48
N GLY A 135 -20.64 12.91 4.34
CA GLY A 135 -21.13 11.94 5.31
C GLY A 135 -20.17 10.75 5.48
N ALA A 136 -19.68 10.20 4.38
CA ALA A 136 -18.68 9.12 4.42
C ALA A 136 -17.35 9.56 5.07
N LEU A 137 -16.90 10.82 4.83
CA LEU A 137 -15.75 11.41 5.50
C LEU A 137 -15.91 11.40 7.03
N VAL A 138 -17.06 11.85 7.52
CA VAL A 138 -17.34 11.88 8.97
C VAL A 138 -17.33 10.47 9.56
N VAL A 139 -18.04 9.52 8.94
CA VAL A 139 -18.07 8.11 9.39
C VAL A 139 -16.68 7.50 9.40
N GLY A 140 -15.90 7.71 8.35
CA GLY A 140 -14.53 7.20 8.26
C GLY A 140 -13.58 7.85 9.28
N ALA A 141 -13.74 9.15 9.55
CA ALA A 141 -12.95 9.85 10.57
C ALA A 141 -13.27 9.34 11.99
N ILE A 142 -14.54 9.07 12.28
CA ILE A 142 -14.95 8.42 13.55
C ILE A 142 -14.32 7.03 13.63
N GLY A 143 -14.37 6.25 12.55
CA GLY A 143 -13.74 4.93 12.47
C GLY A 143 -12.23 4.99 12.73
N ALA A 144 -11.53 5.93 12.13
CA ALA A 144 -10.10 6.15 12.38
C ALA A 144 -9.82 6.52 13.84
N GLY A 145 -10.65 7.40 14.43
CA GLY A 145 -10.58 7.75 15.85
C GLY A 145 -10.74 6.53 16.76
N LEU A 146 -11.66 5.62 16.46
CA LEU A 146 -11.86 4.39 17.24
C LEU A 146 -10.65 3.44 17.14
N VAL A 147 -10.01 3.34 15.97
CA VAL A 147 -8.80 2.50 15.82
C VAL A 147 -7.62 3.10 16.55
N LEU A 148 -7.44 4.42 16.47
CA LEU A 148 -6.36 5.13 17.13
C LEU A 148 -6.54 5.20 18.65
N SER A 149 -7.80 5.22 19.11
CA SER A 149 -8.14 5.39 20.53
C SER A 149 -7.33 6.51 21.21
N PRO A 150 -7.41 7.77 20.74
CA PRO A 150 -6.57 8.88 21.24
C PRO A 150 -6.86 9.25 22.71
N TRP A 151 -7.91 8.69 23.29
CA TRP A 151 -8.30 8.80 24.71
C TRP A 151 -7.67 7.70 25.58
N ASP A 152 -6.97 6.73 24.98
CA ASP A 152 -6.26 5.70 25.72
C ASP A 152 -4.99 6.29 26.35
N GLU A 153 -4.70 5.94 27.60
CA GLU A 153 -3.48 6.38 28.31
C GLU A 153 -2.21 5.94 27.59
N ASN A 154 -2.28 4.88 26.80
CA ASN A 154 -1.18 4.36 25.97
C ASN A 154 -1.11 4.98 24.56
N PHE A 155 -1.86 6.06 24.31
CA PHE A 155 -1.81 6.70 23.00
C PHE A 155 -0.41 7.21 22.68
N SER A 156 0.09 6.85 21.52
CA SER A 156 1.37 7.32 20.98
C SER A 156 1.18 8.03 19.65
N THR A 157 1.93 9.10 19.42
CA THR A 157 1.94 9.82 18.13
C THR A 157 2.36 8.92 16.95
N VAL A 158 3.05 7.82 17.21
CA VAL A 158 3.37 6.76 16.22
C VAL A 158 2.10 6.22 15.54
N GLN A 159 0.97 6.21 16.24
CA GLN A 159 -0.32 5.76 15.67
C GLN A 159 -0.83 6.66 14.54
N LEU A 160 -0.32 7.89 14.41
CA LEU A 160 -0.68 8.81 13.32
C LEU A 160 0.10 8.51 12.02
N LEU A 161 1.20 7.76 12.08
CA LEU A 161 2.02 7.46 10.92
C LEU A 161 1.26 6.74 9.80
N PRO A 162 0.45 5.70 10.06
CA PRO A 162 -0.34 5.06 9.01
C PRO A 162 -1.42 5.96 8.40
N ILE A 163 -1.93 6.97 9.11
CA ILE A 163 -2.86 7.97 8.55
C ILE A 163 -2.12 8.89 7.58
N LEU A 164 -0.89 9.34 7.93
CA LEU A 164 -0.03 10.07 6.99
C LEU A 164 0.29 9.22 5.76
N ALA A 165 0.53 7.93 5.94
CA ALA A 165 0.65 6.99 4.83
C ALA A 165 -0.60 7.01 3.94
N GLY A 166 -1.80 6.97 4.53
CA GLY A 166 -3.09 7.09 3.82
C GLY A 166 -3.21 8.39 3.01
N PHE A 167 -2.75 9.52 3.55
CA PHE A 167 -2.71 10.78 2.83
C PHE A 167 -1.78 10.72 1.59
N PHE A 168 -0.56 10.21 1.74
CA PHE A 168 0.36 10.06 0.61
C PHE A 168 -0.10 9.00 -0.39
N TYR A 169 -0.77 7.95 0.06
CA TYR A 169 -1.40 6.97 -0.82
C TYR A 169 -2.53 7.59 -1.64
N ALA A 170 -3.36 8.43 -1.04
CA ALA A 170 -4.39 9.18 -1.74
C ALA A 170 -3.82 10.10 -2.82
N THR A 171 -2.76 10.86 -2.50
CA THR A 171 -2.09 11.74 -3.49
C THR A 171 -1.44 10.93 -4.61
N ASN A 172 -0.88 9.76 -4.32
CA ASN A 172 -0.38 8.81 -5.33
C ASN A 172 -1.51 8.35 -6.26
N ILE A 173 -2.68 7.96 -5.72
CA ILE A 173 -3.84 7.55 -6.52
C ILE A 173 -4.36 8.70 -7.40
N LEU A 174 -4.46 9.91 -6.85
CA LEU A 174 -4.91 11.07 -7.62
C LEU A 174 -3.92 11.44 -8.73
N THR A 175 -2.61 11.32 -8.48
CA THR A 175 -1.57 11.50 -9.50
C THR A 175 -1.69 10.44 -10.60
N LEU A 176 -1.93 9.19 -10.23
CA LEU A 176 -2.20 8.11 -11.18
C LEU A 176 -3.40 8.45 -12.07
N ARG A 177 -4.53 8.84 -11.47
CA ARG A 177 -5.77 9.18 -12.20
C ARG A 177 -5.58 10.39 -13.12
N ARG A 178 -4.87 11.43 -12.67
CA ARG A 178 -4.70 12.68 -13.41
C ARG A 178 -3.66 12.59 -14.54
N ALA A 179 -2.53 11.92 -14.29
CA ALA A 179 -1.36 12.04 -15.14
C ALA A 179 -0.80 10.72 -15.70
N CYS A 180 -1.14 9.55 -15.11
CA CYS A 180 -0.56 8.26 -15.47
C CYS A 180 -1.58 7.24 -15.98
N ARG A 181 -2.81 7.68 -16.34
CA ARG A 181 -3.90 6.78 -16.74
C ARG A 181 -3.57 5.90 -17.95
N ASN A 182 -2.73 6.37 -18.85
CA ASN A 182 -2.36 5.67 -20.09
C ASN A 182 -0.98 4.98 -20.01
N GLU A 183 -0.43 4.88 -18.80
CA GLU A 183 0.84 4.20 -18.57
C GLU A 183 0.65 2.69 -18.43
N SER A 184 1.65 1.93 -18.86
CA SER A 184 1.68 0.49 -18.63
C SER A 184 1.78 0.18 -17.13
N PRO A 185 0.99 -0.77 -16.59
CA PRO A 185 1.15 -1.23 -15.21
C PRO A 185 2.58 -1.71 -14.91
N LEU A 186 3.25 -2.32 -15.88
CA LEU A 186 4.64 -2.75 -15.74
C LEU A 186 5.61 -1.56 -15.65
N ALA A 187 5.39 -0.49 -16.44
CA ALA A 187 6.19 0.72 -16.35
C ALA A 187 6.03 1.40 -14.98
N LEU A 188 4.79 1.44 -14.46
CA LEU A 188 4.50 1.98 -13.14
C LEU A 188 5.19 1.17 -12.03
N ALA A 189 5.11 -0.16 -12.09
CA ALA A 189 5.75 -1.06 -11.14
C ALA A 189 7.28 -0.96 -11.20
N PHE A 190 7.85 -0.91 -12.41
CA PHE A 190 9.29 -0.81 -12.64
C PHE A 190 9.85 0.52 -12.12
N ALA A 191 9.21 1.64 -12.46
CA ALA A 191 9.60 2.96 -11.96
C ALA A 191 9.50 3.04 -10.42
N THR A 192 8.45 2.44 -9.83
CA THR A 192 8.31 2.36 -8.37
C THR A 192 9.45 1.53 -7.76
N GLY A 193 9.81 0.40 -8.37
CA GLY A 193 10.95 -0.42 -7.93
C GLY A 193 12.27 0.35 -7.96
N ILE A 194 12.51 1.16 -9.00
CA ILE A 194 13.70 2.02 -9.09
C ILE A 194 13.71 3.06 -7.97
N VAL A 195 12.60 3.80 -7.77
CA VAL A 195 12.52 4.83 -6.73
C VAL A 195 12.69 4.21 -5.34
N PHE A 196 12.09 3.05 -5.10
CA PHE A 196 12.26 2.30 -3.86
C PHE A 196 13.71 1.87 -3.63
N LEU A 197 14.40 1.38 -4.67
CA LEU A 197 15.79 1.01 -4.60
C LEU A 197 16.68 2.22 -4.30
N VAL A 198 16.50 3.31 -5.05
CA VAL A 198 17.27 4.54 -4.87
C VAL A 198 17.05 5.14 -3.48
N SER A 199 15.80 5.20 -3.01
CA SER A 199 15.50 5.70 -1.67
C SER A 199 16.07 4.81 -0.56
N GLY A 200 16.02 3.48 -0.74
CA GLY A 200 16.63 2.53 0.19
C GLY A 200 18.14 2.72 0.29
N LEU A 201 18.83 2.76 -0.85
CA LEU A 201 20.26 3.01 -0.91
C LEU A 201 20.64 4.39 -0.35
N ALA A 202 19.86 5.43 -0.65
CA ALA A 202 20.07 6.76 -0.11
C ALA A 202 19.94 6.77 1.43
N GLY A 203 18.91 6.14 1.98
CA GLY A 203 18.73 6.01 3.42
C GLY A 203 19.87 5.25 4.10
N ILE A 204 20.31 4.13 3.51
CA ILE A 204 21.47 3.37 3.99
C ILE A 204 22.71 4.26 4.00
N THR A 205 23.01 4.93 2.90
CA THR A 205 24.20 5.74 2.75
C THR A 205 24.19 6.93 3.72
N LEU A 206 23.06 7.65 3.81
CA LEU A 206 22.93 8.81 4.71
C LEU A 206 23.11 8.41 6.18
N LEU A 207 22.45 7.32 6.62
CA LEU A 207 22.53 6.88 8.02
C LEU A 207 23.85 6.19 8.36
N SER A 208 24.59 5.68 7.37
CA SER A 208 25.94 5.15 7.56
C SER A 208 26.98 6.26 7.65
N LEU A 209 26.82 7.34 6.87
CA LEU A 209 27.74 8.50 6.89
C LEU A 209 27.44 9.46 8.06
N PHE A 210 26.17 9.60 8.39
CA PHE A 210 25.66 10.50 9.43
C PHE A 210 24.77 9.73 10.41
N PRO A 211 25.35 8.90 11.31
CA PRO A 211 24.58 8.14 12.28
C PRO A 211 23.78 9.09 13.19
N LEU A 212 22.50 8.77 13.39
CA LEU A 212 21.66 9.50 14.32
C LEU A 212 22.09 9.25 15.77
N ALA A 213 21.76 10.17 16.66
CA ALA A 213 22.05 10.05 18.10
C ALA A 213 21.39 8.77 18.66
N ASP A 214 22.03 8.16 19.66
CA ASP A 214 21.63 6.85 20.17
C ASP A 214 20.20 6.85 20.73
N ASN A 215 19.77 7.93 21.38
CA ASN A 215 18.41 8.10 21.84
C ASN A 215 17.36 8.02 20.71
N ILE A 216 17.67 8.50 19.49
CA ILE A 216 16.77 8.41 18.34
C ILE A 216 16.82 7.00 17.76
N ARG A 217 17.98 6.36 17.73
CA ARG A 217 18.16 4.98 17.25
C ARG A 217 17.41 3.98 18.13
N GLU A 218 17.41 4.20 19.45
CA GLU A 218 16.62 3.41 20.41
C GLU A 218 15.13 3.66 20.29
N LEU A 219 14.73 4.92 20.03
CA LEU A 219 13.31 5.29 19.88
C LEU A 219 12.68 4.76 18.59
N MET A 220 13.42 4.75 17.47
CA MET A 220 12.91 4.36 16.16
C MET A 220 13.93 3.47 15.41
N PRO A 221 14.27 2.29 15.94
CA PRO A 221 15.35 1.46 15.40
C PRO A 221 15.14 1.07 13.94
N PHE A 222 13.91 0.78 13.53
CA PHE A 222 13.60 0.33 12.18
C PHE A 222 13.91 1.37 11.08
N VAL A 223 13.83 2.66 11.39
CA VAL A 223 14.08 3.74 10.40
C VAL A 223 15.33 4.53 10.65
N ALA A 224 15.88 4.49 11.87
CA ALA A 224 17.05 5.25 12.27
C ALA A 224 18.38 4.53 12.06
N ILE A 225 18.35 3.25 11.66
CA ILE A 225 19.53 2.44 11.35
C ILE A 225 19.58 2.21 9.83
N GLY A 226 20.75 2.45 9.20
CA GLY A 226 20.92 2.28 7.78
C GLY A 226 21.00 0.81 7.35
N TRP A 227 22.07 0.13 7.77
CA TRP A 227 22.33 -1.27 7.40
C TRP A 227 22.72 -2.08 8.65
N PRO A 228 21.76 -2.75 9.31
CA PRO A 228 22.05 -3.72 10.34
C PRO A 228 22.66 -5.00 9.76
N GLU A 229 23.03 -5.94 10.63
CA GLU A 229 23.58 -7.23 10.20
C GLU A 229 22.61 -7.97 9.27
N LEU A 230 23.12 -8.35 8.10
CA LEU A 230 22.35 -9.10 7.10
C LEU A 230 22.47 -10.59 7.36
N THR A 231 21.41 -11.22 7.83
CA THR A 231 21.32 -12.67 7.97
C THR A 231 20.72 -13.32 6.72
N LEU A 232 21.02 -14.60 6.49
CA LEU A 232 20.41 -15.37 5.41
C LEU A 232 18.87 -15.40 5.53
N LEU A 233 18.37 -15.40 6.74
CA LEU A 233 16.94 -15.36 7.04
C LEU A 233 16.31 -14.05 6.55
N ILE A 234 16.91 -12.90 6.87
CA ILE A 234 16.43 -11.58 6.40
C ILE A 234 16.45 -11.51 4.88
N ALA A 235 17.54 -11.96 4.24
CA ALA A 235 17.64 -11.99 2.78
C ALA A 235 16.56 -12.89 2.15
N GLY A 236 16.34 -14.08 2.71
CA GLY A 236 15.31 -15.02 2.26
C GLY A 236 13.90 -14.44 2.39
N PHE A 237 13.58 -13.82 3.52
CA PHE A 237 12.28 -13.17 3.71
C PHE A 237 12.09 -11.94 2.81
N ALA A 238 13.13 -11.15 2.57
CA ALA A 238 13.05 -10.01 1.65
C ALA A 238 12.77 -10.47 0.22
N LEU A 239 13.42 -11.55 -0.24
CA LEU A 239 13.14 -12.16 -1.54
C LEU A 239 11.73 -12.74 -1.61
N PHE A 240 11.29 -13.45 -0.57
CA PHE A 240 9.92 -13.98 -0.47
C PHE A 240 8.89 -12.86 -0.48
N ALA A 241 9.11 -11.78 0.27
CA ALA A 241 8.27 -10.59 0.25
C ALA A 241 8.21 -9.93 -1.14
N SER A 242 9.30 -10.00 -1.93
CA SER A 242 9.29 -9.54 -3.34
C SER A 242 8.33 -10.37 -4.19
N VAL A 243 8.34 -11.69 -4.05
CA VAL A 243 7.42 -12.59 -4.75
C VAL A 243 5.96 -12.29 -4.36
N LEU A 244 5.71 -12.16 -3.05
CA LEU A 244 4.37 -11.83 -2.54
C LEU A 244 3.89 -10.47 -3.05
N ASN A 245 4.75 -9.45 -3.00
CA ASN A 245 4.46 -8.10 -3.49
C ASN A 245 4.09 -8.11 -4.97
N LEU A 246 4.91 -8.75 -5.80
CA LEU A 246 4.65 -8.81 -7.24
C LEU A 246 3.37 -9.60 -7.55
N THR A 247 3.20 -10.76 -6.92
CA THR A 247 2.00 -11.60 -7.09
C THR A 247 0.74 -10.85 -6.68
N GLY A 248 0.75 -10.22 -5.49
CA GLY A 248 -0.38 -9.44 -5.01
C GLY A 248 -0.76 -8.28 -5.95
N ASN A 249 0.24 -7.50 -6.39
CA ASN A 249 0.01 -6.39 -7.31
C ASN A 249 -0.44 -6.84 -8.70
N ILE A 250 0.06 -7.97 -9.24
CA ILE A 250 -0.40 -8.54 -10.50
C ILE A 250 -1.86 -8.99 -10.35
N CYS A 251 -2.20 -9.69 -9.28
CA CYS A 251 -3.57 -10.12 -9.01
C CYS A 251 -4.53 -8.93 -8.92
N LEU A 252 -4.18 -7.87 -8.18
CA LEU A 252 -4.98 -6.65 -8.09
C LEU A 252 -5.14 -5.97 -9.45
N THR A 253 -4.03 -5.78 -10.17
CA THR A 253 -4.08 -5.15 -11.50
C THR A 253 -4.99 -5.93 -12.44
N ARG A 254 -4.89 -7.26 -12.45
CA ARG A 254 -5.74 -8.14 -13.26
C ARG A 254 -7.20 -8.12 -12.83
N ALA A 255 -7.47 -8.07 -11.51
CA ALA A 255 -8.83 -7.92 -11.02
C ALA A 255 -9.50 -6.67 -11.59
N TYR A 256 -8.83 -5.51 -11.48
CA TYR A 256 -9.32 -4.23 -11.98
C TYR A 256 -9.36 -4.11 -13.52
N GLN A 257 -8.67 -5.00 -14.24
CA GLN A 257 -8.78 -5.12 -15.70
C GLN A 257 -9.89 -6.07 -16.15
N THR A 258 -10.41 -6.91 -15.26
CA THR A 258 -11.34 -8.00 -15.58
C THR A 258 -12.79 -7.66 -15.21
N ALA A 259 -13.01 -6.66 -14.37
CA ALA A 259 -14.34 -6.16 -14.01
C ALA A 259 -14.30 -4.67 -13.63
N ASP A 260 -15.48 -4.07 -13.53
CA ASP A 260 -15.66 -2.67 -13.17
C ASP A 260 -15.01 -2.33 -11.82
N ALA A 261 -14.17 -1.31 -11.80
CA ALA A 261 -13.50 -0.83 -10.60
C ALA A 261 -14.49 -0.41 -9.51
N SER A 262 -15.64 0.15 -9.87
CA SER A 262 -16.68 0.58 -8.93
C SER A 262 -17.34 -0.59 -8.19
N TRP A 263 -17.33 -1.79 -8.79
CA TRP A 263 -17.82 -3.01 -8.15
C TRP A 263 -16.76 -3.64 -7.25
N LEU A 264 -15.48 -3.55 -7.65
CA LEU A 264 -14.36 -4.13 -6.91
C LEU A 264 -13.91 -3.28 -5.71
N ALA A 265 -14.01 -1.96 -5.79
CA ALA A 265 -13.49 -1.06 -4.77
C ALA A 265 -14.02 -1.34 -3.34
N PRO A 266 -15.30 -1.71 -3.13
CA PRO A 266 -15.75 -2.13 -1.80
C PRO A 266 -15.06 -3.39 -1.28
N MET A 267 -14.68 -4.31 -2.18
CA MET A 267 -14.05 -5.57 -1.83
C MET A 267 -12.59 -5.40 -1.42
N ASP A 268 -11.94 -4.30 -1.81
CA ASP A 268 -10.57 -3.99 -1.40
C ASP A 268 -10.44 -3.82 0.13
N PHE A 269 -11.51 -3.41 0.82
CA PHE A 269 -11.55 -3.33 2.29
C PHE A 269 -11.45 -4.69 3.00
N THR A 270 -11.57 -5.82 2.28
CA THR A 270 -11.27 -7.15 2.83
C THR A 270 -9.82 -7.29 3.27
N TYR A 271 -8.92 -6.42 2.79
CA TYR A 271 -7.57 -6.31 3.30
C TYR A 271 -7.53 -6.11 4.83
N LEU A 272 -8.44 -5.29 5.38
CA LEU A 272 -8.54 -5.08 6.84
C LEU A 272 -8.82 -6.38 7.58
N VAL A 273 -9.69 -7.22 7.01
CA VAL A 273 -10.01 -8.55 7.57
C VAL A 273 -8.79 -9.47 7.51
N PHE A 274 -8.10 -9.51 6.37
CA PHE A 274 -6.89 -10.33 6.24
C PHE A 274 -5.74 -9.82 7.12
N ALA A 275 -5.59 -8.51 7.28
CA ALA A 275 -4.62 -7.92 8.21
C ALA A 275 -4.91 -8.34 9.67
N ALA A 276 -6.18 -8.38 10.09
CA ALA A 276 -6.57 -8.88 11.40
C ALA A 276 -6.30 -10.39 11.55
N ILE A 277 -6.60 -11.19 10.54
CA ILE A 277 -6.33 -12.63 10.52
C ILE A 277 -4.83 -12.90 10.65
N TRP A 278 -3.99 -12.26 9.82
CA TRP A 278 -2.54 -12.42 9.88
C TRP A 278 -1.95 -11.90 11.19
N SER A 279 -2.50 -10.81 11.75
CA SER A 279 -2.13 -10.33 13.09
C SER A 279 -2.38 -11.40 14.17
N ARG A 280 -3.49 -12.13 14.07
CA ARG A 280 -3.81 -13.24 14.99
C ARG A 280 -2.90 -14.43 14.78
N LEU A 281 -2.67 -14.84 13.53
CA LEU A 281 -1.92 -16.05 13.21
C LEU A 281 -0.41 -15.91 13.50
N ILE A 282 0.17 -14.75 13.23
CA ILE A 282 1.63 -14.55 13.34
C ILE A 282 2.02 -13.99 14.71
N PHE A 283 1.20 -13.07 15.26
CA PHE A 283 1.53 -12.36 16.51
C PHE A 283 0.65 -12.74 17.69
N GLU A 284 -0.30 -13.66 17.50
CA GLU A 284 -1.30 -14.07 18.49
C GLU A 284 -2.15 -12.91 19.05
N LYS A 285 -2.13 -11.75 18.39
CA LYS A 285 -2.84 -10.54 18.78
C LYS A 285 -4.08 -10.33 17.92
N TRP A 286 -5.23 -10.24 18.59
CA TRP A 286 -6.50 -9.86 17.94
C TRP A 286 -6.75 -8.37 18.14
N PRO A 287 -7.31 -7.65 17.15
CA PRO A 287 -7.70 -6.25 17.31
C PRO A 287 -8.69 -6.10 18.47
N THR A 288 -8.60 -4.99 19.20
CA THR A 288 -9.57 -4.69 20.25
C THR A 288 -10.97 -4.48 19.65
N SER A 289 -12.02 -4.61 20.48
CA SER A 289 -13.41 -4.36 20.04
C SER A 289 -13.59 -2.97 19.42
N HIS A 290 -12.95 -1.96 19.99
CA HIS A 290 -12.95 -0.60 19.44
C HIS A 290 -12.26 -0.51 18.08
N ALA A 291 -11.12 -1.21 17.92
CA ALA A 291 -10.42 -1.27 16.64
C ALA A 291 -11.26 -1.99 15.57
N LEU A 292 -11.91 -3.11 15.92
CA LEU A 292 -12.82 -3.82 15.01
C LEU A 292 -14.01 -2.94 14.59
N ALA A 293 -14.64 -2.23 15.53
CA ALA A 293 -15.72 -1.29 15.23
C ALA A 293 -15.23 -0.15 14.31
N GLY A 294 -14.04 0.39 14.58
CA GLY A 294 -13.41 1.42 13.75
C GLY A 294 -13.11 0.93 12.34
N MET A 295 -12.55 -0.26 12.18
CA MET A 295 -12.29 -0.89 10.88
C MET A 295 -13.60 -1.10 10.09
N ALA A 296 -14.67 -1.54 10.76
CA ALA A 296 -15.99 -1.67 10.14
C ALA A 296 -16.55 -0.32 9.65
N LEU A 297 -16.38 0.76 10.43
CA LEU A 297 -16.79 2.11 10.02
C LEU A 297 -15.96 2.63 8.84
N ILE A 298 -14.65 2.43 8.83
CA ILE A 298 -13.78 2.80 7.70
C ILE A 298 -14.22 2.06 6.44
N ALA A 299 -14.42 0.74 6.53
CA ALA A 299 -14.91 -0.07 5.42
C ALA A 299 -16.29 0.41 4.92
N SER A 300 -17.22 0.69 5.84
CA SER A 300 -18.56 1.20 5.50
C SER A 300 -18.50 2.55 4.79
N ALA A 301 -17.65 3.47 5.25
CA ALA A 301 -17.43 4.76 4.60
C ALA A 301 -16.90 4.61 3.17
N GLY A 302 -15.92 3.71 2.97
CA GLY A 302 -15.38 3.40 1.66
C GLY A 302 -16.42 2.77 0.72
N VAL A 303 -17.21 1.83 1.21
CA VAL A 303 -18.31 1.18 0.46
C VAL A 303 -19.37 2.20 0.03
N ILE A 304 -19.79 3.10 0.94
CA ILE A 304 -20.75 4.16 0.65
C ILE A 304 -20.21 5.09 -0.44
N THR A 305 -18.94 5.48 -0.36
CA THR A 305 -18.29 6.33 -1.36
C THR A 305 -18.28 5.65 -2.74
N ALA A 306 -17.81 4.41 -2.81
CA ALA A 306 -17.71 3.65 -4.06
C ALA A 306 -19.10 3.39 -4.69
N TRP A 307 -20.09 3.03 -3.88
CA TRP A 307 -21.45 2.81 -4.36
C TRP A 307 -22.06 4.07 -4.98
N ARG A 308 -21.86 5.22 -4.34
CA ARG A 308 -22.36 6.50 -4.83
C ARG A 308 -21.67 6.98 -6.10
N GLU A 309 -20.38 6.77 -6.24
CA GLU A 309 -19.66 7.04 -7.49
C GLU A 309 -20.24 6.24 -8.65
N ARG A 310 -20.60 4.98 -8.42
CA ARG A 310 -21.27 4.13 -9.42
C ARG A 310 -22.62 4.69 -9.85
N VAL A 311 -23.48 5.11 -8.88
CA VAL A 311 -24.81 5.66 -9.17
C VAL A 311 -24.74 6.98 -9.94
N VAL A 312 -23.71 7.80 -9.71
CA VAL A 312 -23.52 9.07 -10.44
C VAL A 312 -22.99 8.84 -11.84
N ALA A 313 -22.10 7.86 -12.02
CA ALA A 313 -21.53 7.51 -13.33
C ALA A 313 -22.57 6.83 -14.28
N SER A 314 -23.63 6.24 -13.73
CA SER A 314 -24.71 5.61 -14.50
C SER A 314 -25.85 6.57 -14.93
N ARG A 315 -25.77 7.84 -14.53
CA ARG A 315 -26.69 8.93 -14.92
C ARG A 315 -26.04 9.86 -15.92
#